data_de162a8c88c4add4700b9c45ad53ae40
#
_entry.id   de162a8c88c4add4700b9c45ad53ae40
#
_cell.length_a   1.000
_cell.length_b   1.000
_cell.length_c   1.000
_cell.angle_alpha   90.00
_cell.angle_beta   90.00
_cell.angle_gamma   90.00
#
_symmetry.space_group_name_H-M   'P 1'
#
loop_
_entity.id
_entity.type
_entity.pdbx_description
1 polymer ?
#
loop_
_entity_poly.entity_id
_entity_poly.type
_entity_poly.pdbx_seq_one_letter_code
_entity_poly.pdbx_strand_id
1 'polypeptide(L)'
;MGAMSSNFNDRPAVASRAYDKNRDGFVIAGGAGIVVLEEYERAKARGAKIYGELVGYAANSDGYDMVAPSGEGAARCMKLAMAEAGNRAIDYLNPHGTSTPVGDSKEMGAVREVFGDKPPMISS
;
A
#
# COMPACT_ATOMS: atom_id res chain seq x y z
N MET A 1 10.06 -10.30 -17.23
CA MET A 1 10.01 -8.91 -16.73
C MET A 1 11.09 -8.58 -15.68
N GLY A 2 11.85 -9.53 -15.15
CA GLY A 2 12.98 -9.29 -14.25
C GLY A 2 12.64 -8.65 -12.90
N ALA A 3 11.35 -8.72 -12.46
CA ALA A 3 10.89 -8.11 -11.22
C ALA A 3 10.82 -9.09 -10.04
N MET A 4 11.05 -10.38 -10.29
CA MET A 4 11.04 -11.40 -9.25
C MET A 4 12.42 -11.51 -8.60
N SER A 5 12.43 -11.76 -7.28
CA SER A 5 13.66 -12.06 -6.55
C SER A 5 14.31 -13.35 -7.08
N SER A 6 15.60 -13.34 -7.28
CA SER A 6 16.39 -14.50 -7.75
C SER A 6 17.70 -14.68 -6.99
N ASN A 7 18.22 -13.65 -6.34
CA ASN A 7 19.51 -13.70 -5.65
C ASN A 7 19.45 -14.41 -4.28
N PHE A 8 18.25 -14.79 -3.84
CA PHE A 8 18.02 -15.41 -2.53
C PHE A 8 17.41 -16.81 -2.62
N ASN A 9 17.55 -17.49 -3.76
CA ASN A 9 16.99 -18.84 -3.94
C ASN A 9 17.60 -19.88 -2.98
N ASP A 10 18.83 -19.65 -2.53
CA ASP A 10 19.49 -20.43 -1.48
C ASP A 10 19.04 -20.08 -0.05
N ARG A 11 18.36 -18.95 0.12
CA ARG A 11 17.92 -18.39 1.42
C ARG A 11 16.50 -17.81 1.33
N PRO A 12 15.49 -18.61 0.96
CA PRO A 12 14.14 -18.10 0.62
C PRO A 12 13.46 -17.37 1.77
N ALA A 13 13.76 -17.72 3.02
CA ALA A 13 13.17 -17.07 4.20
C ALA A 13 13.51 -15.56 4.33
N VAL A 14 14.52 -15.08 3.60
CA VAL A 14 14.94 -13.66 3.61
C VAL A 14 14.85 -12.99 2.25
N ALA A 15 14.18 -13.61 1.30
CA ALA A 15 14.07 -13.10 -0.07
C ALA A 15 13.11 -11.91 -0.17
N SER A 16 11.93 -11.97 0.49
CA SER A 16 11.03 -10.83 0.58
C SER A 16 11.52 -9.86 1.65
N ARG A 17 11.91 -8.66 1.24
CA ARG A 17 12.56 -7.65 2.10
C ARG A 17 12.25 -6.24 1.63
N ALA A 18 10.98 -5.87 1.68
CA ALA A 18 10.53 -4.55 1.28
C ALA A 18 11.39 -3.43 1.90
N TYR A 19 11.75 -2.44 1.10
CA TYR A 19 12.56 -1.26 1.47
C TYR A 19 14.02 -1.56 1.87
N ASP A 20 14.43 -2.82 1.94
CA ASP A 20 15.82 -3.18 2.26
C ASP A 20 16.77 -2.76 1.12
N LYS A 21 18.01 -2.41 1.49
CA LYS A 21 19.04 -2.01 0.54
C LYS A 21 19.37 -3.10 -0.48
N ASN A 22 19.31 -4.36 -0.07
CA ASN A 22 19.68 -5.52 -0.88
C ASN A 22 18.48 -6.22 -1.51
N ARG A 23 17.28 -5.59 -1.50
CA ARG A 23 16.11 -6.15 -2.17
C ARG A 23 16.36 -6.30 -3.67
N ASP A 24 15.86 -7.36 -4.26
CA ASP A 24 16.09 -7.67 -5.68
C ASP A 24 14.82 -8.03 -6.45
N GLY A 25 13.66 -8.00 -5.81
CA GLY A 25 12.38 -8.30 -6.45
C GLY A 25 11.34 -8.87 -5.51
N PHE A 26 10.16 -9.08 -6.03
CA PHE A 26 9.05 -9.69 -5.27
C PHE A 26 9.16 -11.21 -5.22
N VAL A 27 8.53 -11.82 -4.22
CA VAL A 27 8.36 -13.27 -4.08
C VAL A 27 6.90 -13.60 -4.33
N ILE A 28 6.64 -14.52 -5.28
CA ILE A 28 5.28 -14.98 -5.59
C ILE A 28 4.70 -15.70 -4.36
N ALA A 29 3.51 -15.29 -3.99
CA ALA A 29 2.72 -15.93 -2.95
C ALA A 29 1.24 -15.94 -3.35
N GLY A 30 0.43 -16.64 -2.60
CA GLY A 30 -1.02 -16.69 -2.76
C GLY A 30 -1.72 -16.43 -1.45
N GLY A 31 -2.94 -15.92 -1.54
CA GLY A 31 -3.77 -15.65 -0.38
C GLY A 31 -5.11 -15.07 -0.79
N ALA A 32 -6.05 -15.07 0.14
CA ALA A 32 -7.35 -14.44 -0.03
C ALA A 32 -7.86 -13.91 1.30
N GLY A 33 -8.65 -12.86 1.25
CA GLY A 33 -9.34 -12.30 2.40
C GLY A 33 -10.73 -11.80 2.00
N ILE A 34 -11.70 -11.93 2.87
CA ILE A 34 -13.05 -11.43 2.65
C ILE A 34 -13.43 -10.54 3.83
N VAL A 35 -13.93 -9.36 3.52
CA VAL A 35 -14.52 -8.45 4.49
C VAL A 35 -15.98 -8.18 4.10
N VAL A 36 -16.85 -8.03 5.09
CA VAL A 36 -18.24 -7.65 4.89
C VAL A 36 -18.35 -6.15 5.15
N LEU A 37 -18.75 -5.40 4.12
CA LEU A 37 -19.06 -3.99 4.22
C LEU A 37 -20.55 -3.81 4.43
N GLU A 38 -20.93 -2.99 5.39
CA GLU A 38 -22.31 -2.65 5.70
C GLU A 38 -22.42 -1.17 6.00
N GLU A 39 -23.55 -0.56 5.65
CA GLU A 39 -23.81 0.83 5.99
C GLU A 39 -23.83 1.01 7.53
N TYR A 40 -23.18 2.08 8.00
CA TYR A 40 -22.83 2.28 9.40
C TYR A 40 -24.05 2.32 10.34
N GLU A 41 -25.08 3.10 10.01
CA GLU A 41 -26.26 3.21 10.87
C GLU A 41 -27.09 1.92 10.91
N ARG A 42 -27.11 1.18 9.80
CA ARG A 42 -27.73 -0.14 9.74
C ARG A 42 -27.00 -1.14 10.65
N ALA A 43 -25.68 -1.17 10.59
CA ALA A 43 -24.87 -2.02 11.45
C ALA A 43 -25.10 -1.71 12.93
N LYS A 44 -25.15 -0.42 13.29
CA LYS A 44 -25.47 0.03 14.65
C LYS A 44 -26.87 -0.39 15.08
N ALA A 45 -27.86 -0.16 14.24
CA ALA A 45 -29.27 -0.43 14.57
C ALA A 45 -29.54 -1.91 14.92
N ARG A 46 -28.79 -2.84 14.30
CA ARG A 46 -28.89 -4.27 14.61
C ARG A 46 -27.90 -4.75 15.68
N GLY A 47 -27.14 -3.85 16.30
CA GLY A 47 -26.16 -4.21 17.32
C GLY A 47 -24.96 -5.00 16.81
N ALA A 48 -24.56 -4.78 15.55
CA ALA A 48 -23.41 -5.48 14.98
C ALA A 48 -22.11 -5.08 15.67
N LYS A 49 -21.18 -6.01 15.76
CA LYS A 49 -19.79 -5.68 16.11
C LYS A 49 -19.13 -5.01 14.91
N ILE A 50 -18.79 -3.73 15.07
CA ILE A 50 -18.08 -2.95 14.07
C ILE A 50 -16.57 -3.01 14.40
N TYR A 51 -15.75 -3.44 13.44
CA TYR A 51 -14.30 -3.55 13.60
C TYR A 51 -13.58 -2.27 13.19
N GLY A 52 -14.18 -1.49 12.30
CA GLY A 52 -13.65 -0.24 11.80
C GLY A 52 -14.61 0.38 10.81
N GLU A 53 -14.31 1.59 10.39
CA GLU A 53 -15.07 2.33 9.39
C GLU A 53 -14.18 2.60 8.17
N LEU A 54 -14.70 2.32 6.97
CA LEU A 54 -14.08 2.77 5.74
C LEU A 54 -14.54 4.20 5.47
N VAL A 55 -13.67 5.16 5.71
CA VAL A 55 -14.00 6.60 5.66
C VAL A 55 -13.49 7.31 4.42
N GLY A 56 -12.68 6.65 3.61
CA GLY A 56 -12.19 7.21 2.34
C GLY A 56 -11.67 6.12 1.43
N TYR A 57 -11.86 6.31 0.14
CA TYR A 57 -11.42 5.38 -0.91
C TYR A 57 -10.96 6.15 -2.14
N ALA A 58 -9.97 5.64 -2.82
CA ALA A 58 -9.61 6.12 -4.15
C ALA A 58 -8.99 5.01 -4.98
N ALA A 59 -9.22 5.07 -6.27
CA ALA A 59 -8.54 4.25 -7.27
C ALA A 59 -8.23 5.09 -8.50
N ASN A 60 -7.10 4.86 -9.10
CA ASN A 60 -6.73 5.46 -10.39
C ASN A 60 -5.79 4.53 -11.15
N SER A 61 -5.63 4.80 -12.44
CA SER A 61 -4.56 4.20 -13.24
C SER A 61 -3.37 5.16 -13.28
N ASP A 62 -2.16 4.66 -13.07
CA ASP A 62 -0.94 5.45 -13.24
C ASP A 62 -0.73 5.84 -14.72
N GLY A 63 -0.95 4.90 -15.63
CA GLY A 63 -0.88 5.13 -17.09
C GLY A 63 0.51 5.48 -17.63
N TYR A 64 1.54 5.41 -16.81
CA TYR A 64 2.90 5.78 -17.19
C TYR A 64 3.61 4.67 -17.96
N ASP A 65 3.64 3.48 -17.41
CA ASP A 65 4.30 2.32 -17.98
C ASP A 65 3.58 1.03 -17.58
N MET A 66 3.75 -0.04 -18.35
CA MET A 66 3.12 -1.33 -18.07
C MET A 66 3.62 -1.98 -16.76
N VAL A 67 4.86 -1.72 -16.39
CA VAL A 67 5.55 -2.42 -15.28
C VAL A 67 6.13 -1.45 -14.25
N ALA A 68 6.69 -0.32 -14.69
CA ALA A 68 7.39 0.63 -13.84
C ALA A 68 6.44 1.75 -13.38
N PRO A 69 6.12 1.85 -12.06
CA PRO A 69 5.26 2.93 -11.56
C PRO A 69 5.97 4.28 -11.65
N SER A 70 5.20 5.36 -11.94
CA SER A 70 5.73 6.72 -11.89
C SER A 70 5.93 7.22 -10.46
N GLY A 71 5.09 6.78 -9.54
CA GLY A 71 4.90 7.32 -8.20
C GLY A 71 3.78 8.35 -8.11
N GLU A 72 3.48 9.07 -9.20
CA GLU A 72 2.43 10.09 -9.26
C GLU A 72 1.03 9.49 -9.02
N GLY A 73 0.75 8.33 -9.62
CA GLY A 73 -0.50 7.61 -9.40
C GLY A 73 -0.72 7.27 -7.92
N ALA A 74 0.31 6.80 -7.23
CA ALA A 74 0.24 6.50 -5.79
C ALA A 74 -0.01 7.77 -4.95
N ALA A 75 0.71 8.86 -5.22
CA ALA A 75 0.52 10.13 -4.52
C ALA A 75 -0.91 10.68 -4.73
N ARG A 76 -1.40 10.64 -5.96
CA ARG A 76 -2.77 11.07 -6.30
C ARG A 76 -3.82 10.21 -5.59
N CYS A 77 -3.66 8.90 -5.57
CA CYS A 77 -4.57 7.97 -4.90
C CYS A 77 -4.65 8.27 -3.39
N MET A 78 -3.51 8.43 -2.73
CA MET A 78 -3.45 8.78 -1.31
C MET A 78 -4.15 10.13 -1.03
N LYS A 79 -3.85 11.16 -1.81
CA LYS A 79 -4.47 12.50 -1.65
C LYS A 79 -5.99 12.44 -1.80
N LEU A 80 -6.50 11.70 -2.78
CA LEU A 80 -7.95 11.56 -3.02
C LEU A 80 -8.64 10.82 -1.86
N ALA A 81 -8.09 9.68 -1.42
CA ALA A 81 -8.65 8.93 -0.30
C ALA A 81 -8.64 9.75 1.01
N MET A 82 -7.56 10.49 1.26
CA MET A 82 -7.46 11.38 2.42
C MET A 82 -8.47 12.54 2.34
N ALA A 83 -8.67 13.11 1.18
CA ALA A 83 -9.65 14.18 0.98
C ALA A 83 -11.09 13.68 1.27
N GLU A 84 -11.45 12.48 0.79
CA GLU A 84 -12.74 11.86 1.09
C GLU A 84 -12.90 11.58 2.60
N ALA A 85 -11.83 11.15 3.27
CA ALA A 85 -11.80 10.95 4.72
C ALA A 85 -11.78 12.26 5.54
N GLY A 86 -11.91 13.42 4.90
CA GLY A 86 -11.88 14.73 5.57
C GLY A 86 -10.49 15.17 6.02
N ASN A 87 -9.44 14.71 5.34
CA ASN A 87 -8.04 15.02 5.63
C ASN A 87 -7.62 14.76 7.08
N ARG A 88 -8.13 13.70 7.67
CA ARG A 88 -7.77 13.27 9.03
C ARG A 88 -6.28 12.88 9.09
N ALA A 89 -5.67 13.01 10.25
CA ALA A 89 -4.33 12.50 10.49
C ALA A 89 -4.29 10.98 10.27
N ILE A 90 -3.22 10.51 9.66
CA ILE A 90 -2.98 9.08 9.40
C ILE A 90 -1.92 8.61 10.39
N ASP A 91 -2.23 7.62 11.18
CA ASP A 91 -1.32 7.05 12.18
C ASP A 91 -0.46 5.93 11.60
N TYR A 92 -1.01 5.18 10.65
CA TYR A 92 -0.34 4.02 10.06
C TYR A 92 -0.66 3.90 8.57
N LEU A 93 0.36 3.54 7.79
CA LEU A 93 0.28 3.25 6.37
C LEU A 93 0.80 1.83 6.10
N ASN A 94 -0.06 0.98 5.53
CA ASN A 94 0.37 -0.29 4.97
C ASN A 94 0.57 -0.11 3.46
N PRO A 95 1.81 -0.01 2.97
CA PRO A 95 2.10 0.20 1.57
C PRO A 95 2.06 -1.09 0.77
N HIS A 96 2.23 -0.99 -0.53
CA HIS A 96 2.37 -2.16 -1.40
C HIS A 96 3.66 -2.94 -1.10
N GLY A 97 4.79 -2.26 -0.96
CA GLY A 97 6.04 -2.79 -0.43
C GLY A 97 6.46 -4.14 -1.01
N THR A 98 6.57 -4.24 -2.33
CA THR A 98 6.78 -5.52 -3.02
C THR A 98 8.21 -6.04 -2.99
N SER A 99 9.13 -5.34 -2.35
CA SER A 99 10.57 -5.70 -2.38
C SER A 99 11.23 -5.50 -3.74
N THR A 100 10.62 -4.69 -4.62
CA THR A 100 11.20 -4.40 -5.93
C THR A 100 12.11 -3.16 -5.86
N PRO A 101 13.26 -3.17 -6.54
CA PRO A 101 14.21 -2.05 -6.52
C PRO A 101 13.58 -0.71 -6.91
N VAL A 102 12.78 -0.71 -7.97
CA VAL A 102 12.13 0.51 -8.49
C VAL A 102 10.84 0.83 -7.74
N GLY A 103 9.96 -0.16 -7.55
CA GLY A 103 8.64 0.03 -6.96
C GLY A 103 8.69 0.64 -5.55
N ASP A 104 9.46 0.04 -4.65
CA ASP A 104 9.60 0.50 -3.28
C ASP A 104 10.13 1.95 -3.20
N SER A 105 11.11 2.29 -4.06
CA SER A 105 11.67 3.65 -4.10
C SER A 105 10.65 4.68 -4.58
N LYS A 106 9.85 4.33 -5.60
CA LYS A 106 8.79 5.19 -6.13
C LYS A 106 7.66 5.38 -5.12
N GLU A 107 7.28 4.32 -4.45
CA GLU A 107 6.25 4.37 -3.40
C GLU A 107 6.67 5.26 -2.24
N MET A 108 7.90 5.11 -1.74
CA MET A 108 8.42 5.99 -0.69
C MET A 108 8.56 7.45 -1.14
N GLY A 109 8.86 7.69 -2.42
CA GLY A 109 8.81 9.02 -3.01
C GLY A 109 7.41 9.63 -2.94
N ALA A 110 6.38 8.85 -3.30
CA ALA A 110 4.99 9.27 -3.22
C ALA A 110 4.54 9.53 -1.76
N VAL A 111 4.94 8.68 -0.83
CA VAL A 111 4.67 8.89 0.60
C VAL A 111 5.29 10.20 1.10
N ARG A 112 6.54 10.48 0.73
CA ARG A 112 7.20 11.73 1.09
C ARG A 112 6.52 12.96 0.45
N GLU A 113 6.05 12.84 -0.78
CA GLU A 113 5.29 13.91 -1.44
C GLU A 113 4.00 14.24 -0.69
N VAL A 114 3.31 13.22 -0.19
CA VAL A 114 2.00 13.40 0.48
C VAL A 114 2.15 13.85 1.93
N PHE A 115 3.09 13.26 2.67
CA PHE A 115 3.23 13.45 4.12
C PHE A 115 4.41 14.33 4.53
N GLY A 116 5.29 14.71 3.57
CA GLY A 116 6.48 15.52 3.86
C GLY A 116 7.48 14.78 4.75
N ASP A 117 8.05 15.49 5.70
CA ASP A 117 9.09 14.96 6.60
C ASP A 117 8.56 14.19 7.81
N LYS A 118 7.24 14.09 7.95
CA LYS A 118 6.57 13.41 9.05
C LYS A 118 5.57 12.36 8.55
N PRO A 119 6.03 11.32 7.86
CA PRO A 119 5.14 10.25 7.43
C PRO A 119 4.57 9.50 8.64
N PRO A 120 3.40 8.83 8.47
CA PRO A 120 2.89 7.90 9.47
C PRO A 120 3.84 6.73 9.69
N MET A 121 3.57 5.89 10.70
CA MET A 121 4.26 4.60 10.83
C MET A 121 3.98 3.73 9.61
N ILE A 122 5.01 3.04 9.12
CA ILE A 122 4.94 2.26 7.88
C ILE A 122 5.48 0.85 8.13
N SER A 123 4.74 -0.15 7.68
CA SER A 123 5.26 -1.51 7.54
C SER A 123 4.57 -2.26 6.40
N SER A 124 5.30 -3.16 5.77
CA SER A 124 4.85 -4.02 4.69
C SER A 124 5.11 -5.48 5.04
#